data_4d82a2f12931fed2ae959390804de08e
#
_entry.id   4d82a2f12931fed2ae959390804de08e
#
_cell.length_a   1.000
_cell.length_b   1.000
_cell.length_c   1.000
_cell.angle_alpha   90.00
_cell.angle_beta   90.00
_cell.angle_gamma   90.00
#
_symmetry.space_group_name_H-M   'P 1'
#
loop_
_entity.id
_entity.type
_entity.pdbx_description
1 polymer ?
#
loop_
_entity_poly.entity_id
_entity_poly.type
_entity_poly.pdbx_seq_one_letter_code
_entity_poly.pdbx_strand_id
1 'polypeptide(L)'
;DWVMSALVVLLLLGFPLVVIFAWIFDKTPEGFVKTLSSGGGIEKISGLDHLVDDRVFYMKKKNIFLVAGLLVGLVIGWLVSDGNSDGERIAKRSIAVLPFDNLSDSKEDEYFSDGITEEIITHLSKISDLMVISRTSVLQYKGTTKTIREIGEELGIAAILEGSVRRDGDNLRITGQLIDTDTDKHLW
;
A
#
# COMPACT_ATOMS: atom_id res chain seq x y z
N ASP A 1 6.56 -11.83 -4.01
CA ASP A 1 7.06 -11.22 -2.77
C ASP A 1 6.52 -11.87 -1.50
N TRP A 2 6.22 -13.18 -1.62
CA TRP A 2 5.79 -13.99 -0.47
C TRP A 2 6.84 -14.05 0.66
N VAL A 3 8.11 -13.90 0.32
CA VAL A 3 9.24 -13.92 1.26
C VAL A 3 9.16 -12.74 2.23
N MET A 4 8.83 -11.55 1.74
CA MET A 4 8.66 -10.34 2.57
C MET A 4 7.46 -10.48 3.50
N SER A 5 6.34 -11.00 3.00
CA SER A 5 5.16 -11.24 3.82
C SER A 5 5.43 -12.30 4.90
N ALA A 6 6.16 -13.36 4.58
CA ALA A 6 6.56 -14.39 5.54
C ALA A 6 7.50 -13.83 6.63
N LEU A 7 8.41 -12.93 6.27
CA LEU A 7 9.35 -12.29 7.19
C LEU A 7 8.62 -11.34 8.14
N VAL A 8 7.64 -10.59 7.68
CA VAL A 8 6.78 -9.72 8.50
C VAL A 8 5.94 -10.53 9.47
N VAL A 9 5.34 -11.64 9.03
CA VAL A 9 4.56 -12.54 9.90
C VAL A 9 5.45 -13.19 10.96
N LEU A 10 6.66 -13.60 10.61
CA LEU A 10 7.63 -14.20 11.52
C LEU A 10 8.12 -13.18 12.58
N LEU A 11 8.28 -11.90 12.20
CA LEU A 11 8.63 -10.80 13.11
C LEU A 11 7.46 -10.45 14.04
N LEU A 12 6.22 -10.41 13.53
CA LEU A 12 5.01 -10.15 14.31
C LEU A 12 4.71 -11.26 15.33
N LEU A 13 4.95 -12.53 14.98
CA LEU A 13 4.78 -13.67 15.87
C LEU A 13 5.99 -13.86 16.81
N GLY A 14 7.20 -13.55 16.35
CA GLY A 14 8.43 -13.69 17.13
C GLY A 14 8.56 -12.62 18.23
N PHE A 15 8.11 -11.40 17.97
CA PHE A 15 8.23 -10.29 18.93
C PHE A 15 7.50 -10.55 20.26
N PRO A 16 6.20 -10.94 20.31
CA PRO A 16 5.55 -11.25 21.59
C PRO A 16 6.18 -12.47 22.29
N LEU A 17 6.69 -13.45 21.54
CA LEU A 17 7.39 -14.59 22.09
C LEU A 17 8.70 -14.16 22.80
N VAL A 18 9.49 -13.30 22.17
CA VAL A 18 10.73 -12.77 22.75
C VAL A 18 10.44 -11.93 24.00
N VAL A 19 9.36 -11.14 23.99
CA VAL A 19 8.94 -10.34 25.15
C VAL A 19 8.47 -11.25 26.30
N ILE A 20 7.72 -12.32 26.02
CA ILE A 20 7.28 -13.30 27.02
C ILE A 20 8.48 -14.07 27.57
N PHE A 21 9.42 -14.49 26.72
CA PHE A 21 10.66 -15.15 27.16
C PHE A 21 11.52 -14.22 28.02
N ALA A 22 11.70 -12.96 27.60
CA ALA A 22 12.43 -11.98 28.40
C ALA A 22 11.78 -11.76 29.77
N TRP A 23 10.44 -11.82 29.85
CA TRP A 23 9.70 -11.68 31.11
C TRP A 23 9.80 -12.94 32.01
N ILE A 24 9.85 -14.14 31.42
CA ILE A 24 9.99 -15.40 32.14
C ILE A 24 11.42 -15.57 32.63
N PHE A 25 12.44 -15.16 31.89
CA PHE A 25 13.85 -15.27 32.28
C PHE A 25 14.32 -14.17 33.24
N ASP A 26 13.53 -13.11 33.45
CA ASP A 26 13.82 -12.05 34.42
C ASP A 26 13.35 -12.43 35.86
N LYS A 27 12.92 -13.67 36.06
CA LYS A 27 12.65 -14.24 37.38
C LYS A 27 13.89 -14.97 37.90
N THR A 28 14.63 -14.26 38.70
CA THR A 28 15.46 -14.73 39.81
C THR A 28 16.97 -14.76 39.59
N PRO A 29 17.64 -13.91 40.31
CA PRO A 29 18.77 -14.35 41.08
C PRO A 29 18.47 -14.20 42.58
N GLU A 30 17.52 -14.95 43.10
CA GLU A 30 17.55 -15.26 44.53
C GLU A 30 18.07 -16.68 44.68
N GLY A 31 19.39 -16.73 44.81
CA GLY A 31 20.09 -17.91 45.29
C GLY A 31 19.49 -18.34 46.62
N PHE A 32 19.31 -19.66 46.77
CA PHE A 32 18.98 -20.34 48.01
C PHE A 32 19.84 -19.81 49.16
N VAL A 33 19.29 -18.94 50.02
CA VAL A 33 19.88 -18.62 51.31
C VAL A 33 19.52 -19.73 52.25
N LYS A 34 20.48 -20.59 52.48
CA LYS A 34 20.45 -21.61 53.51
C LYS A 34 20.38 -20.90 54.84
N THR A 35 19.23 -20.93 55.52
CA THR A 35 19.08 -20.50 56.90
C THR A 35 19.88 -21.37 57.76
N LEU A 36 21.05 -20.89 58.21
CA LEU A 36 21.76 -21.44 59.34
C LEU A 36 21.33 -20.71 60.60
N SER A 37 20.73 -21.47 61.44
CA SER A 37 20.28 -21.17 62.79
C SER A 37 21.38 -20.62 63.69
N SER A 38 20.95 -19.66 64.54
CA SER A 38 21.39 -19.46 65.93
C SER A 38 22.73 -18.77 66.24
N GLY A 39 22.58 -17.65 66.94
CA GLY A 39 23.56 -17.23 67.93
C GLY A 39 24.03 -15.79 67.86
N GLY A 40 23.41 -14.95 68.66
CA GLY A 40 23.98 -13.87 69.43
C GLY A 40 24.92 -12.85 68.80
N GLY A 41 24.56 -11.59 68.98
CA GLY A 41 25.54 -10.52 68.84
C GLY A 41 24.96 -9.25 68.19
N ILE A 42 24.63 -8.31 69.05
CA ILE A 42 24.32 -6.91 68.66
C ILE A 42 25.62 -6.28 68.17
N GLU A 43 25.68 -5.92 66.85
CA GLU A 43 26.70 -4.96 66.45
C GLU A 43 26.24 -4.15 65.25
N LYS A 44 26.09 -2.85 65.51
CA LYS A 44 26.25 -1.65 64.68
C LYS A 44 25.55 -1.55 63.33
N ILE A 45 24.59 -0.68 63.37
CA ILE A 45 24.04 0.12 62.31
C ILE A 45 25.19 0.89 61.62
N SER A 46 25.58 0.41 60.44
CA SER A 46 26.39 1.19 59.51
C SER A 46 26.09 0.62 58.12
N GLY A 47 25.21 1.24 57.40
CA GLY A 47 24.91 0.78 56.03
C GLY A 47 23.58 1.31 55.49
N LEU A 48 23.27 2.58 55.73
CA LEU A 48 22.09 3.24 55.15
C LEU A 48 22.34 3.81 53.76
N ASP A 49 23.55 3.65 53.24
CA ASP A 49 23.94 4.28 51.96
C ASP A 49 23.73 3.37 50.74
N HIS A 50 23.32 2.11 50.92
CA HIS A 50 23.15 1.21 49.74
C HIS A 50 21.72 0.94 49.29
N LEU A 51 20.73 1.57 49.92
CA LEU A 51 19.32 1.29 49.65
C LEU A 51 18.67 2.31 48.67
N VAL A 52 19.41 3.31 48.21
CA VAL A 52 18.82 4.38 47.38
C VAL A 52 19.08 4.21 45.88
N ASP A 53 20.08 3.40 45.50
CA ASP A 53 20.53 3.41 44.08
C ASP A 53 19.91 2.30 43.20
N ASP A 54 19.47 1.21 43.76
CA ASP A 54 18.98 0.09 42.93
C ASP A 54 17.56 0.32 42.33
N ARG A 55 16.72 1.12 42.98
CA ARG A 55 15.37 1.35 42.49
C ARG A 55 15.31 2.31 41.28
N VAL A 56 16.19 3.29 41.25
CA VAL A 56 16.25 4.29 40.16
C VAL A 56 16.83 3.66 38.92
N PHE A 57 17.78 2.75 39.05
CA PHE A 57 18.37 2.07 37.88
C PHE A 57 17.42 1.06 37.22
N TYR A 58 16.58 0.39 38.01
CA TYR A 58 15.60 -0.57 37.50
C TYR A 58 14.45 0.09 36.70
N MET A 59 14.00 1.26 37.16
CA MET A 59 12.98 2.03 36.40
C MET A 59 13.53 2.56 35.06
N LYS A 60 14.82 2.87 35.00
CA LYS A 60 15.46 3.39 33.78
C LYS A 60 15.58 2.32 32.68
N LYS A 61 15.85 1.06 33.06
CA LYS A 61 15.89 -0.04 32.06
C LYS A 61 14.53 -0.37 31.49
N LYS A 62 13.46 -0.36 32.29
CA LYS A 62 12.10 -0.68 31.83
C LYS A 62 11.59 0.31 30.79
N ASN A 63 11.93 1.59 30.94
CA ASN A 63 11.55 2.63 29.98
C ASN A 63 12.36 2.58 28.68
N ILE A 64 13.60 2.08 28.72
CA ILE A 64 14.45 1.91 27.53
C ILE A 64 13.83 0.89 26.57
N PHE A 65 13.29 -0.21 27.06
CA PHE A 65 12.64 -1.22 26.21
C PHE A 65 11.32 -0.72 25.61
N LEU A 66 10.55 0.10 26.33
CA LEU A 66 9.34 0.73 25.78
C LEU A 66 9.69 1.72 24.69
N VAL A 67 10.71 2.56 24.88
CA VAL A 67 11.16 3.52 23.87
C VAL A 67 11.75 2.80 22.64
N ALA A 68 12.55 1.76 22.86
CA ALA A 68 13.09 0.94 21.77
C ALA A 68 11.98 0.24 20.98
N GLY A 69 10.97 -0.33 21.64
CA GLY A 69 9.81 -0.93 20.98
C GLY A 69 8.98 0.08 20.16
N LEU A 70 8.81 1.28 20.70
CA LEU A 70 8.11 2.37 20.00
C LEU A 70 8.89 2.84 18.77
N LEU A 71 10.21 2.97 18.88
CA LEU A 71 11.07 3.35 17.75
C LEU A 71 11.07 2.27 16.66
N VAL A 72 11.15 1.00 17.02
CA VAL A 72 11.06 -0.12 16.07
C VAL A 72 9.70 -0.14 15.39
N GLY A 73 8.61 0.07 16.14
CA GLY A 73 7.25 0.19 15.59
C GLY A 73 7.11 1.35 14.61
N LEU A 74 7.70 2.51 14.91
CA LEU A 74 7.72 3.67 14.01
C LEU A 74 8.52 3.40 12.73
N VAL A 75 9.69 2.76 12.85
CA VAL A 75 10.52 2.39 11.69
C VAL A 75 9.79 1.37 10.80
N ILE A 76 9.16 0.35 11.39
CA ILE A 76 8.38 -0.63 10.63
C ILE A 76 7.15 0.05 9.98
N GLY A 77 6.45 0.91 10.70
CA GLY A 77 5.33 1.69 10.17
C GLY A 77 5.75 2.57 8.98
N TRP A 78 6.93 3.19 9.06
CA TRP A 78 7.49 3.99 7.97
C TRP A 78 7.87 3.13 6.76
N LEU A 79 8.53 1.98 6.97
CA LEU A 79 8.89 1.04 5.90
C LEU A 79 7.67 0.41 5.20
N VAL A 80 6.57 0.18 5.93
CA VAL A 80 5.33 -0.37 5.35
C VAL A 80 4.55 0.73 4.61
N SER A 81 4.65 1.99 5.05
CA SER A 81 3.97 3.12 4.41
C SER A 81 4.52 3.45 3.02
N ASP A 82 5.82 3.21 2.76
CA ASP A 82 6.43 3.44 1.44
C ASP A 82 5.97 2.45 0.36
N GLY A 83 5.40 1.31 0.74
CA GLY A 83 4.91 0.29 -0.21
C GLY A 83 3.66 0.71 -1.01
N ASN A 84 2.94 1.76 -0.59
CA ASN A 84 1.73 2.23 -1.29
C ASN A 84 2.02 3.26 -2.40
N SER A 85 3.23 3.83 -2.43
CA SER A 85 3.59 4.88 -3.39
C SER A 85 3.68 4.39 -4.83
N ASP A 86 4.04 3.12 -5.04
CA ASP A 86 4.18 2.57 -6.40
C ASP A 86 2.82 2.25 -7.02
N GLY A 87 1.87 1.74 -6.24
CA GLY A 87 0.50 1.51 -6.68
C GLY A 87 -0.20 2.82 -7.09
N GLU A 88 -0.03 3.87 -6.32
CA GLU A 88 -0.60 5.19 -6.60
C GLU A 88 0.07 5.88 -7.82
N ARG A 89 1.38 5.70 -8.00
CA ARG A 89 2.09 6.20 -9.19
C ARG A 89 1.67 5.48 -10.46
N ILE A 90 1.45 4.18 -10.40
CA ILE A 90 0.98 3.36 -11.53
C ILE A 90 -0.46 3.76 -11.85
N ALA A 91 -1.33 3.93 -10.86
CA ALA A 91 -2.68 4.39 -11.06
C ALA A 91 -2.71 5.77 -11.75
N LYS A 92 -1.85 6.72 -11.35
CA LYS A 92 -1.75 8.07 -11.96
C LYS A 92 -1.24 8.09 -13.40
N ARG A 93 -0.68 7.00 -13.91
CA ARG A 93 -0.19 6.87 -15.29
C ARG A 93 -0.94 5.78 -16.05
N SER A 94 -2.19 5.56 -15.71
CA SER A 94 -3.04 4.56 -16.32
C SER A 94 -4.14 5.19 -17.17
N ILE A 95 -4.44 4.53 -18.29
CA ILE A 95 -5.46 5.00 -19.24
C ILE A 95 -6.27 3.81 -19.77
N ALA A 96 -7.57 4.03 -19.91
CA ALA A 96 -8.42 3.20 -20.76
C ALA A 96 -8.85 3.98 -22.01
N VAL A 97 -8.88 3.29 -23.13
CA VAL A 97 -9.48 3.80 -24.36
C VAL A 97 -10.83 3.11 -24.51
N LEU A 98 -11.92 3.84 -24.35
CA LEU A 98 -13.26 3.30 -24.57
C LEU A 98 -13.49 3.03 -26.07
N PRO A 99 -14.36 2.06 -26.42
CA PRO A 99 -14.75 1.87 -27.79
C PRO A 99 -15.31 3.17 -28.37
N PHE A 100 -14.73 3.62 -29.48
CA PHE A 100 -15.16 4.85 -30.17
C PHE A 100 -16.55 4.66 -30.77
N ASP A 101 -17.42 5.64 -30.57
CA ASP A 101 -18.77 5.62 -31.10
C ASP A 101 -18.76 5.81 -32.61
N ASN A 102 -19.54 4.99 -33.32
CA ASN A 102 -19.79 5.22 -34.72
C ASN A 102 -20.96 6.20 -34.89
N LEU A 103 -20.66 7.40 -35.41
CA LEU A 103 -21.65 8.43 -35.72
C LEU A 103 -21.93 8.50 -37.24
N SER A 104 -21.50 7.52 -38.01
CA SER A 104 -21.82 7.37 -39.42
C SER A 104 -23.17 6.67 -39.62
N ASP A 105 -23.79 6.87 -40.76
CA ASP A 105 -25.07 6.22 -41.08
C ASP A 105 -24.92 4.73 -41.44
N SER A 106 -23.69 4.28 -41.74
CA SER A 106 -23.41 2.89 -42.13
C SER A 106 -22.96 2.05 -40.95
N LYS A 107 -23.53 0.85 -40.80
CA LYS A 107 -23.06 -0.17 -39.84
C LYS A 107 -21.67 -0.73 -40.21
N GLU A 108 -21.25 -0.63 -41.45
CA GLU A 108 -19.93 -1.07 -41.91
C GLU A 108 -18.83 -0.20 -41.26
N ASP A 109 -19.13 1.05 -40.95
CA ASP A 109 -18.21 1.96 -40.25
C ASP A 109 -18.02 1.59 -38.75
N GLU A 110 -18.82 0.68 -38.21
CA GLU A 110 -18.65 0.13 -36.87
C GLU A 110 -17.29 -0.61 -36.73
N TYR A 111 -16.98 -1.46 -37.73
CA TYR A 111 -15.67 -2.16 -37.75
C TYR A 111 -14.51 -1.18 -37.85
N PHE A 112 -14.74 -0.07 -38.56
CA PHE A 112 -13.73 0.97 -38.66
C PHE A 112 -13.52 1.70 -37.34
N SER A 113 -14.56 2.04 -36.61
CA SER A 113 -14.47 2.64 -35.25
C SER A 113 -13.81 1.73 -34.27
N ASP A 114 -14.11 0.42 -34.30
CA ASP A 114 -13.46 -0.60 -33.49
C ASP A 114 -11.96 -0.72 -33.85
N GLY A 115 -11.62 -0.65 -35.14
CA GLY A 115 -10.23 -0.66 -35.63
C GLY A 115 -9.42 0.54 -35.14
N ILE A 116 -10.02 1.75 -35.17
CA ILE A 116 -9.38 2.97 -34.64
C ILE A 116 -9.13 2.83 -33.14
N THR A 117 -10.08 2.31 -32.39
CA THR A 117 -9.91 2.05 -30.95
C THR A 117 -8.72 1.13 -30.69
N GLU A 118 -8.62 0.02 -31.44
CA GLU A 118 -7.53 -0.95 -31.30
C GLU A 118 -6.17 -0.37 -31.66
N GLU A 119 -6.11 0.45 -32.72
CA GLU A 119 -4.89 1.12 -33.16
C GLU A 119 -4.39 2.12 -32.12
N ILE A 120 -5.30 2.89 -31.51
CA ILE A 120 -4.97 3.81 -30.42
C ILE A 120 -4.42 3.05 -29.22
N ILE A 121 -5.08 1.97 -28.77
CA ILE A 121 -4.61 1.12 -27.68
C ILE A 121 -3.20 0.60 -27.99
N THR A 122 -2.99 0.10 -29.20
CA THR A 122 -1.69 -0.42 -29.65
C THR A 122 -0.60 0.64 -29.63
N HIS A 123 -0.89 1.87 -30.07
CA HIS A 123 0.08 2.96 -30.04
C HIS A 123 0.39 3.44 -28.64
N LEU A 124 -0.62 3.62 -27.79
CA LEU A 124 -0.42 4.01 -26.39
C LEU A 124 0.35 2.96 -25.60
N SER A 125 0.15 1.67 -25.87
CA SER A 125 0.87 0.56 -25.22
C SER A 125 2.38 0.53 -25.51
N LYS A 126 2.86 1.28 -26.51
CA LYS A 126 4.30 1.43 -26.79
C LYS A 126 4.99 2.44 -25.87
N ILE A 127 4.21 3.21 -25.10
CA ILE A 127 4.74 4.20 -24.15
C ILE A 127 5.08 3.47 -22.86
N SER A 128 6.36 3.34 -22.55
CA SER A 128 6.88 2.51 -21.45
C SER A 128 6.32 2.85 -20.07
N ASP A 129 6.02 4.13 -19.84
CA ASP A 129 5.57 4.64 -18.54
C ASP A 129 4.04 4.73 -18.42
N LEU A 130 3.31 4.32 -19.46
CA LEU A 130 1.85 4.39 -19.50
C LEU A 130 1.25 3.00 -19.39
N MET A 131 0.41 2.77 -18.38
CA MET A 131 -0.36 1.55 -18.25
C MET A 131 -1.67 1.69 -19.05
N VAL A 132 -1.80 0.89 -20.09
CA VAL A 132 -2.98 0.90 -20.96
C VAL A 132 -3.85 -0.32 -20.68
N ILE A 133 -5.12 -0.09 -20.39
CA ILE A 133 -6.09 -1.16 -20.15
C ILE A 133 -6.35 -1.92 -21.45
N SER A 134 -6.46 -3.25 -21.34
CA SER A 134 -6.66 -4.11 -22.51
C SER A 134 -8.01 -3.85 -23.19
N ARG A 135 -8.05 -4.03 -24.52
CA ARG A 135 -9.29 -3.93 -25.32
C ARG A 135 -10.42 -4.79 -24.76
N THR A 136 -10.12 -6.02 -24.34
CA THR A 136 -11.12 -6.94 -23.79
C THR A 136 -11.82 -6.39 -22.56
N SER A 137 -11.07 -5.71 -21.68
CA SER A 137 -11.64 -5.11 -20.47
C SER A 137 -12.53 -3.90 -20.73
N VAL A 138 -12.25 -3.15 -21.79
CA VAL A 138 -13.03 -1.94 -22.13
C VAL A 138 -14.24 -2.22 -23.02
N LEU A 139 -14.29 -3.35 -23.71
CA LEU A 139 -15.41 -3.71 -24.58
C LEU A 139 -16.77 -3.74 -23.87
N GLN A 140 -16.80 -4.08 -22.59
CA GLN A 140 -18.03 -4.12 -21.81
C GLN A 140 -18.67 -2.74 -21.61
N TYR A 141 -17.92 -1.67 -21.86
CA TYR A 141 -18.40 -0.29 -21.73
C TYR A 141 -18.94 0.30 -23.06
N LYS A 142 -18.96 -0.49 -24.13
CA LYS A 142 -19.53 -0.03 -25.40
C LYS A 142 -21.02 0.27 -25.22
N GLY A 143 -21.43 1.53 -25.47
CA GLY A 143 -22.81 1.98 -25.28
C GLY A 143 -23.29 1.99 -23.83
N THR A 144 -22.38 1.98 -22.87
CA THR A 144 -22.72 2.03 -21.44
C THR A 144 -23.34 3.36 -21.04
N THR A 145 -24.16 3.33 -19.97
CA THR A 145 -24.69 4.54 -19.33
C THR A 145 -23.90 4.92 -18.05
N LYS A 146 -22.82 4.18 -17.74
CA LYS A 146 -21.97 4.48 -16.60
C LYS A 146 -21.23 5.80 -16.82
N THR A 147 -21.01 6.51 -15.73
CA THR A 147 -20.20 7.73 -15.73
C THR A 147 -18.71 7.40 -15.86
N ILE A 148 -17.92 8.36 -16.33
CA ILE A 148 -16.46 8.26 -16.43
C ILE A 148 -15.84 7.89 -15.07
N ARG A 149 -16.36 8.44 -13.98
CA ARG A 149 -15.92 8.15 -12.62
C ARG A 149 -16.16 6.68 -12.25
N GLU A 150 -17.38 6.17 -12.48
CA GLU A 150 -17.69 4.76 -12.19
C GLU A 150 -16.80 3.80 -12.98
N ILE A 151 -16.53 4.08 -14.24
CA ILE A 151 -15.64 3.28 -15.07
C ILE A 151 -14.19 3.39 -14.55
N GLY A 152 -13.76 4.59 -14.17
CA GLY A 152 -12.44 4.83 -13.58
C GLY A 152 -12.20 4.06 -12.29
N GLU A 153 -13.18 4.04 -11.40
CA GLU A 153 -13.14 3.29 -10.14
C GLU A 153 -13.12 1.76 -10.39
N GLU A 154 -13.94 1.26 -11.31
CA GLU A 154 -13.99 -0.17 -11.65
C GLU A 154 -12.69 -0.68 -12.28
N LEU A 155 -12.04 0.14 -13.10
CA LEU A 155 -10.79 -0.22 -13.77
C LEU A 155 -9.53 0.17 -12.97
N GLY A 156 -9.68 1.00 -11.94
CA GLY A 156 -8.57 1.52 -11.12
C GLY A 156 -7.60 2.39 -11.93
N ILE A 157 -8.12 3.30 -12.77
CA ILE A 157 -7.34 4.12 -13.71
C ILE A 157 -7.53 5.61 -13.48
N ALA A 158 -6.53 6.40 -13.88
CA ALA A 158 -6.56 7.85 -13.72
C ALA A 158 -7.22 8.60 -14.89
N ALA A 159 -7.18 8.05 -16.10
CA ALA A 159 -7.69 8.73 -17.27
C ALA A 159 -8.44 7.80 -18.21
N ILE A 160 -9.42 8.35 -18.90
CA ILE A 160 -10.18 7.69 -19.96
C ILE A 160 -10.06 8.52 -21.23
N LEU A 161 -9.75 7.84 -22.33
CA LEU A 161 -9.89 8.38 -23.68
C LEU A 161 -11.18 7.84 -24.28
N GLU A 162 -12.10 8.72 -24.59
CA GLU A 162 -13.31 8.41 -25.33
C GLU A 162 -13.35 9.19 -26.63
N GLY A 163 -14.20 8.79 -27.55
CA GLY A 163 -14.31 9.50 -28.82
C GLY A 163 -15.35 8.93 -29.77
N SER A 164 -15.40 9.53 -30.95
CA SER A 164 -16.31 9.13 -32.00
C SER A 164 -15.64 9.20 -33.36
N VAL A 165 -16.16 8.39 -34.25
CA VAL A 165 -15.78 8.35 -35.66
C VAL A 165 -17.01 8.63 -36.51
N ARG A 166 -16.88 9.55 -37.44
CA ARG A 166 -17.93 9.87 -38.41
C ARG A 166 -17.34 9.90 -39.81
N ARG A 167 -17.94 9.15 -40.70
CA ARG A 167 -17.66 9.19 -42.12
C ARG A 167 -18.81 9.88 -42.87
N ASP A 168 -18.48 10.80 -43.75
CA ASP A 168 -19.39 11.46 -44.63
C ASP A 168 -18.79 11.46 -46.05
N GLY A 169 -19.19 10.49 -46.85
CA GLY A 169 -18.59 10.21 -48.16
C GLY A 169 -17.11 9.84 -48.00
N ASP A 170 -16.23 10.61 -48.62
CA ASP A 170 -14.77 10.46 -48.56
C ASP A 170 -14.13 11.17 -47.36
N ASN A 171 -14.92 11.91 -46.57
CA ASN A 171 -14.40 12.63 -45.41
C ASN A 171 -14.53 11.79 -44.16
N LEU A 172 -13.44 11.75 -43.38
CA LEU A 172 -13.38 11.09 -42.07
C LEU A 172 -13.14 12.13 -40.99
N ARG A 173 -14.00 12.14 -39.99
CA ARG A 173 -13.80 12.93 -38.75
C ARG A 173 -13.66 12.01 -37.56
N ILE A 174 -12.55 12.15 -36.84
CA ILE A 174 -12.31 11.47 -35.58
C ILE A 174 -12.25 12.54 -34.49
N THR A 175 -13.04 12.37 -33.44
CA THR A 175 -13.03 13.24 -32.28
C THR A 175 -12.57 12.38 -31.06
N GLY A 176 -11.67 12.91 -30.25
CA GLY A 176 -11.21 12.25 -29.04
C GLY A 176 -11.18 13.25 -27.88
N GLN A 177 -11.39 12.76 -26.69
CA GLN A 177 -11.37 13.52 -25.44
C GLN A 177 -10.67 12.69 -24.38
N LEU A 178 -9.68 13.26 -23.71
CA LEU A 178 -9.02 12.67 -22.57
C LEU A 178 -9.60 13.28 -21.29
N ILE A 179 -10.11 12.43 -20.41
CA ILE A 179 -10.87 12.85 -19.23
C ILE A 179 -10.20 12.25 -17.98
N ASP A 180 -10.02 13.08 -16.97
CA ASP A 180 -9.58 12.66 -15.63
C ASP A 180 -10.75 11.98 -14.90
N THR A 181 -10.52 10.77 -14.39
CA THR A 181 -11.59 9.95 -13.80
C THR A 181 -12.06 10.45 -12.44
N ASP A 182 -11.17 11.11 -11.67
CA ASP A 182 -11.50 11.60 -10.34
C ASP A 182 -12.33 12.87 -10.39
N THR A 183 -11.98 13.77 -11.31
CA THR A 183 -12.56 15.11 -11.38
C THR A 183 -13.60 15.28 -12.47
N ASP A 184 -13.70 14.33 -13.40
CA ASP A 184 -14.54 14.38 -14.61
C ASP A 184 -14.25 15.62 -15.47
N LYS A 185 -12.98 16.00 -15.54
CA LYS A 185 -12.52 17.15 -16.33
C LYS A 185 -11.74 16.71 -17.55
N HIS A 186 -11.99 17.42 -18.63
CA HIS A 186 -11.19 17.26 -19.84
C HIS A 186 -9.74 17.68 -19.56
N LEU A 187 -8.81 16.75 -19.83
CA LEU A 187 -7.38 17.03 -19.82
C LEU A 187 -6.90 17.51 -21.18
N TRP A 188 -7.62 17.09 -22.24
CA TRP A 188 -7.32 17.42 -23.63
C TRP A 188 -8.58 17.15 -24.48
#